data_60f8b98b49f6409fe8325f441344aee8
#
_entry.id   60f8b98b49f6409fe8325f441344aee8
#
_cell.length_a   1.000
_cell.length_b   1.000
_cell.length_c   1.000
_cell.angle_alpha   90.00
_cell.angle_beta   90.00
_cell.angle_gamma   90.00
#
_symmetry.space_group_name_H-M   'P 1'
#
loop_
_entity.id
_entity.type
_entity.pdbx_description
1 polymer ?
#
loop_
_entity_poly.entity_id
_entity_poly.type
_entity_poly.pdbx_seq_one_letter_code
_entity_poly.pdbx_strand_id
1 'polypeptide(L)'
;YLNLTGDGAGDAPDSVHLSDYPVPRPELRDTTLDTAMANVRAIVELGRRIRTEAKIRVRQPLLEAVVNFPGDHEILRPLLDLVADELNVKQVLFAESAEQLGRWRAKPNFKVLGPRRGPRVKDVAALLERDDGTLAAALAHGEPVTLDTSGPDALVLSPGDVELVQETRAGWGVAGGGGVAVALALE
;
A
#
# COMPACT_ATOMS: atom_id res chain seq x y z
N TYR A 1 28.23 28.61 -4.21
CA TYR A 1 27.30 29.41 -5.03
C TYR A 1 28.03 29.93 -6.29
N LEU A 2 29.10 30.69 -6.14
CA LEU A 2 29.88 31.26 -7.28
C LEU A 2 30.36 30.17 -8.26
N ASN A 3 30.72 29.00 -7.76
CA ASN A 3 31.13 27.87 -8.59
C ASN A 3 29.99 27.26 -9.44
N LEU A 4 28.73 27.55 -9.07
CA LEU A 4 27.57 27.07 -9.82
C LEU A 4 26.98 28.12 -10.76
N THR A 5 27.23 29.41 -10.49
CA THR A 5 26.72 30.52 -11.28
C THR A 5 27.70 31.06 -12.33
N GLY A 6 28.93 30.50 -12.38
CA GLY A 6 30.00 30.93 -13.25
C GLY A 6 30.70 32.19 -12.73
N ASP A 7 31.89 32.46 -13.23
CA ASP A 7 32.74 33.55 -12.82
C ASP A 7 32.18 34.92 -13.25
N GLY A 8 31.10 35.39 -12.60
CA GLY A 8 30.70 36.80 -12.61
C GLY A 8 30.35 37.44 -13.97
N ALA A 9 30.10 36.66 -15.01
CA ALA A 9 29.63 37.17 -16.29
C ALA A 9 28.12 37.22 -16.35
N GLY A 10 27.50 38.09 -15.57
CA GLY A 10 26.05 38.34 -15.59
C GLY A 10 25.58 39.04 -14.32
N ASP A 11 24.34 39.50 -14.30
CA ASP A 11 23.63 40.17 -13.16
C ASP A 11 23.41 39.24 -11.94
N ALA A 12 24.18 38.15 -11.79
CA ALA A 12 24.05 37.27 -10.64
C ALA A 12 24.61 37.92 -9.38
N PRO A 13 23.88 37.96 -8.27
CA PRO A 13 24.37 38.56 -7.03
C PRO A 13 25.52 37.76 -6.43
N ASP A 14 26.39 38.42 -5.66
CA ASP A 14 27.57 37.81 -5.03
C ASP A 14 27.25 36.71 -4.01
N SER A 15 26.03 36.62 -3.61
CA SER A 15 25.54 35.61 -2.65
C SER A 15 24.12 35.17 -2.96
N VAL A 16 23.83 33.90 -2.69
CA VAL A 16 22.47 33.34 -2.77
C VAL A 16 21.49 34.12 -1.89
N HIS A 17 21.95 34.70 -0.78
CA HIS A 17 21.11 35.51 0.12
C HIS A 17 20.67 36.86 -0.46
N LEU A 18 21.33 37.32 -1.51
CA LEU A 18 21.00 38.52 -2.24
C LEU A 18 20.15 38.26 -3.49
N SER A 19 19.93 36.96 -3.80
CA SER A 19 19.08 36.54 -4.91
C SER A 19 17.61 36.67 -4.55
N ASP A 20 16.79 37.05 -5.53
CA ASP A 20 15.35 37.00 -5.38
C ASP A 20 14.86 35.55 -5.17
N TYR A 21 13.80 35.41 -4.40
CA TYR A 21 13.17 34.10 -4.22
C TYR A 21 12.57 33.63 -5.56
N PRO A 22 12.79 32.37 -5.97
CA PRO A 22 12.31 31.90 -7.27
C PRO A 22 10.79 31.98 -7.38
N VAL A 23 10.31 32.51 -8.49
CA VAL A 23 8.88 32.60 -8.79
C VAL A 23 8.41 31.23 -9.32
N PRO A 24 7.34 30.67 -8.75
CA PRO A 24 6.77 29.44 -9.25
C PRO A 24 6.33 29.56 -10.72
N ARG A 25 6.61 28.54 -11.51
CA ARG A 25 6.16 28.43 -12.91
C ARG A 25 5.16 27.29 -13.05
N PRO A 26 3.84 27.54 -12.81
CA PRO A 26 2.82 26.51 -12.81
C PRO A 26 2.71 25.75 -14.13
N GLU A 27 3.07 26.39 -15.26
CA GLU A 27 3.09 25.82 -16.60
C GLU A 27 4.11 24.67 -16.79
N LEU A 28 5.11 24.59 -15.91
CA LEU A 28 6.10 23.50 -15.90
C LEU A 28 5.67 22.32 -15.05
N ARG A 29 4.54 22.43 -14.36
CA ARG A 29 4.07 21.40 -13.46
C ARG A 29 3.29 20.35 -14.23
N ASP A 30 3.76 19.11 -14.19
CA ASP A 30 3.04 17.93 -14.68
C ASP A 30 2.31 17.24 -13.53
N THR A 31 0.99 17.47 -13.44
CA THR A 31 0.15 16.90 -12.37
C THR A 31 0.01 15.38 -12.48
N THR A 32 0.11 14.83 -13.70
CA THR A 32 0.09 13.38 -13.93
C THR A 32 1.35 12.74 -13.36
N LEU A 33 2.51 13.35 -13.65
CA LEU A 33 3.79 12.92 -13.08
C LEU A 33 3.82 13.08 -11.57
N ASP A 34 3.28 14.17 -11.02
CA ASP A 34 3.17 14.38 -9.56
C ASP A 34 2.41 13.23 -8.89
N THR A 35 1.28 12.82 -9.50
CA THR A 35 0.45 11.71 -9.00
C THR A 35 1.18 10.37 -9.11
N ALA A 36 1.81 10.10 -10.26
CA ALA A 36 2.60 8.90 -10.46
C ALA A 36 3.74 8.79 -9.44
N MET A 37 4.48 9.89 -9.21
CA MET A 37 5.56 9.94 -8.21
C MET A 37 5.06 9.82 -6.78
N ALA A 38 3.85 10.26 -6.47
CA ALA A 38 3.24 10.03 -5.16
C ALA A 38 2.98 8.52 -4.95
N ASN A 39 2.48 7.82 -5.96
CA ASN A 39 2.30 6.36 -5.93
C ASN A 39 3.64 5.63 -5.80
N VAL A 40 4.66 6.02 -6.56
CA VAL A 40 6.03 5.45 -6.45
C VAL A 40 6.53 5.56 -5.01
N ARG A 41 6.42 6.74 -4.40
CA ARG A 41 6.86 6.95 -3.00
C ARG A 41 6.12 6.07 -2.02
N ALA A 42 4.78 5.96 -2.16
CA ALA A 42 3.98 5.08 -1.32
C ALA A 42 4.37 3.60 -1.48
N ILE A 43 4.59 3.14 -2.71
CA ILE A 43 5.06 1.78 -3.01
C ILE A 43 6.43 1.52 -2.35
N VAL A 44 7.37 2.44 -2.52
CA VAL A 44 8.73 2.30 -1.96
C VAL A 44 8.70 2.29 -0.43
N GLU A 45 7.89 3.14 0.19
CA GLU A 45 7.72 3.18 1.66
C GLU A 45 7.17 1.85 2.18
N LEU A 46 6.11 1.33 1.56
CA LEU A 46 5.52 0.03 1.93
C LEU A 46 6.53 -1.12 1.73
N GLY A 47 7.25 -1.14 0.61
CA GLY A 47 8.26 -2.16 0.35
C GLY A 47 9.42 -2.12 1.36
N ARG A 48 9.89 -0.94 1.74
CA ARG A 48 10.92 -0.78 2.79
C ARG A 48 10.41 -1.22 4.16
N ARG A 49 9.12 -0.98 4.46
CA ARG A 49 8.49 -1.47 5.68
C ARG A 49 8.49 -3.00 5.72
N ILE A 50 8.09 -3.67 4.63
CA ILE A 50 8.14 -5.14 4.52
C ILE A 50 9.55 -5.66 4.79
N ARG A 51 10.58 -5.07 4.18
CA ARG A 51 11.97 -5.47 4.41
C ARG A 51 12.38 -5.32 5.86
N THR A 52 11.95 -4.26 6.52
CA THR A 52 12.25 -4.00 7.94
C THR A 52 11.58 -5.04 8.84
N GLU A 53 10.30 -5.34 8.61
CA GLU A 53 9.54 -6.35 9.36
C GLU A 53 10.12 -7.76 9.16
N ALA A 54 10.54 -8.08 7.93
CA ALA A 54 11.20 -9.34 7.59
C ALA A 54 12.70 -9.38 7.98
N LYS A 55 13.27 -8.28 8.53
CA LYS A 55 14.69 -8.13 8.88
C LYS A 55 15.64 -8.34 7.69
N ILE A 56 15.20 -8.03 6.48
CA ILE A 56 15.99 -8.12 5.25
C ILE A 56 16.67 -6.78 4.97
N ARG A 57 17.99 -6.83 4.75
CA ARG A 57 18.78 -5.61 4.44
C ARG A 57 18.40 -5.07 3.06
N VAL A 58 18.36 -3.75 2.90
CA VAL A 58 18.07 -3.11 1.60
C VAL A 58 19.04 -3.56 0.50
N ARG A 59 20.32 -3.83 0.85
CA ARG A 59 21.35 -4.31 -0.09
C ARG A 59 21.15 -5.74 -0.58
N GLN A 60 20.29 -6.52 0.06
CA GLN A 60 19.98 -7.89 -0.39
C GLN A 60 18.98 -7.79 -1.54
N PRO A 61 19.36 -8.23 -2.76
CA PRO A 61 18.41 -8.23 -3.87
C PRO A 61 17.31 -9.25 -3.63
N LEU A 62 16.07 -8.90 -3.95
CA LEU A 62 14.92 -9.81 -3.96
C LEU A 62 14.50 -10.11 -5.39
N LEU A 63 13.74 -11.17 -5.57
CA LEU A 63 13.34 -11.61 -6.90
C LEU A 63 12.36 -10.63 -7.53
N GLU A 64 11.26 -10.35 -6.83
CA GLU A 64 10.20 -9.53 -7.40
C GLU A 64 9.38 -8.77 -6.35
N ALA A 65 8.77 -7.69 -6.82
CA ALA A 65 7.71 -6.98 -6.14
C ALA A 65 6.43 -7.03 -6.98
N VAL A 66 5.30 -7.29 -6.33
CA VAL A 66 3.97 -7.18 -6.95
C VAL A 66 3.27 -5.98 -6.33
N VAL A 67 2.78 -5.06 -7.15
CA VAL A 67 2.20 -3.80 -6.69
C VAL A 67 0.76 -3.65 -7.19
N ASN A 68 -0.08 -3.10 -6.33
CA ASN A 68 -1.43 -2.66 -6.67
C ASN A 68 -1.63 -1.23 -6.14
N PHE A 69 -2.22 -0.38 -6.96
CA PHE A 69 -2.52 1.01 -6.61
C PHE A 69 -3.77 1.49 -7.37
N PRO A 70 -4.49 2.49 -6.84
CA PRO A 70 -5.63 3.06 -7.54
C PRO A 70 -5.16 3.90 -8.73
N GLY A 71 -5.69 3.65 -9.91
CA GLY A 71 -5.43 4.43 -11.11
C GLY A 71 -4.94 3.62 -12.30
N ASP A 72 -4.54 4.32 -13.33
CA ASP A 72 -4.06 3.73 -14.58
C ASP A 72 -2.63 3.22 -14.43
N HIS A 73 -2.41 1.93 -14.65
CA HIS A 73 -1.11 1.29 -14.59
C HIS A 73 -0.14 1.83 -15.65
N GLU A 74 -0.64 2.33 -16.78
CA GLU A 74 0.20 2.86 -17.85
C GLU A 74 0.96 4.12 -17.43
N ILE A 75 0.40 4.91 -16.50
CA ILE A 75 1.06 6.10 -15.95
C ILE A 75 2.29 5.72 -15.10
N LEU A 76 2.23 4.60 -14.40
CA LEU A 76 3.31 4.13 -13.52
C LEU A 76 4.35 3.28 -14.25
N ARG A 77 3.97 2.68 -15.40
CA ARG A 77 4.85 1.76 -16.15
C ARG A 77 6.25 2.34 -16.45
N PRO A 78 6.40 3.61 -16.88
CA PRO A 78 7.72 4.20 -17.13
C PRO A 78 8.59 4.38 -15.87
N LEU A 79 7.98 4.28 -14.68
CA LEU A 79 8.64 4.50 -13.39
C LEU A 79 8.89 3.18 -12.64
N LEU A 80 8.59 2.02 -13.22
CA LEU A 80 8.80 0.72 -12.57
C LEU A 80 10.27 0.43 -12.30
N ASP A 81 11.16 0.85 -13.18
CA ASP A 81 12.61 0.69 -12.99
C ASP A 81 13.08 1.46 -11.75
N LEU A 82 12.54 2.66 -11.55
CA LEU A 82 12.83 3.45 -10.35
C LEU A 82 12.35 2.72 -9.08
N VAL A 83 11.17 2.11 -9.12
CA VAL A 83 10.67 1.29 -7.99
C VAL A 83 11.57 0.07 -7.77
N ALA A 84 11.99 -0.60 -8.85
CA ALA A 84 12.86 -1.77 -8.77
C ALA A 84 14.22 -1.42 -8.13
N ASP A 85 14.82 -0.32 -8.54
CA ASP A 85 16.09 0.17 -7.99
C ASP A 85 15.96 0.56 -6.51
N GLU A 86 14.92 1.30 -6.15
CA GLU A 86 14.69 1.76 -4.77
C GLU A 86 14.38 0.61 -3.80
N LEU A 87 13.72 -0.43 -4.28
CA LEU A 87 13.41 -1.64 -3.50
C LEU A 87 14.49 -2.72 -3.64
N ASN A 88 15.47 -2.56 -4.53
CA ASN A 88 16.47 -3.55 -4.88
C ASN A 88 15.82 -4.92 -5.19
N VAL A 89 14.91 -4.91 -6.16
CA VAL A 89 14.23 -6.08 -6.69
C VAL A 89 14.55 -6.24 -8.17
N LYS A 90 14.56 -7.48 -8.68
CA LYS A 90 14.89 -7.75 -10.08
C LYS A 90 13.77 -7.36 -11.05
N GLN A 91 12.52 -7.40 -10.58
CA GLN A 91 11.36 -7.00 -11.38
C GLN A 91 10.22 -6.48 -10.51
N VAL A 92 9.41 -5.62 -11.11
CA VAL A 92 8.17 -5.12 -10.51
C VAL A 92 7.01 -5.46 -11.43
N LEU A 93 5.99 -6.11 -10.89
CA LEU A 93 4.79 -6.54 -11.61
C LEU A 93 3.56 -5.83 -11.05
N PHE A 94 2.59 -5.57 -11.91
CA PHE A 94 1.28 -5.14 -11.44
C PHE A 94 0.45 -6.37 -11.02
N ALA A 95 -0.25 -6.27 -9.90
CA ALA A 95 -1.22 -7.27 -9.50
C ALA A 95 -2.44 -7.20 -10.43
N GLU A 96 -2.86 -8.33 -10.96
CA GLU A 96 -4.10 -8.43 -11.74
C GLU A 96 -5.33 -8.32 -10.82
N SER A 97 -5.16 -8.72 -9.54
CA SER A 97 -6.19 -8.57 -8.52
C SER A 97 -5.56 -8.39 -7.13
N ALA A 98 -6.32 -7.83 -6.18
CA ALA A 98 -5.86 -7.66 -4.81
C ALA A 98 -5.57 -9.01 -4.11
N GLU A 99 -6.20 -10.10 -4.56
CA GLU A 99 -5.99 -11.45 -4.02
C GLU A 99 -4.59 -12.00 -4.33
N GLN A 100 -3.94 -11.53 -5.41
CA GLN A 100 -2.55 -11.90 -5.71
C GLN A 100 -1.56 -11.39 -4.65
N LEU A 101 -1.92 -10.33 -3.94
CA LEU A 101 -1.09 -9.74 -2.89
C LEU A 101 -1.21 -10.44 -1.55
N GLY A 102 -2.18 -11.34 -1.40
CA GLY A 102 -2.43 -12.10 -0.18
C GLY A 102 -3.92 -12.27 0.09
N ARG A 103 -4.24 -13.32 0.81
CA ARG A 103 -5.63 -13.61 1.19
C ARG A 103 -5.98 -12.83 2.45
N TRP A 104 -7.06 -12.07 2.41
CA TRP A 104 -7.59 -11.45 3.61
C TRP A 104 -8.23 -12.50 4.51
N ARG A 105 -7.93 -12.43 5.81
CA ARG A 105 -8.67 -13.14 6.85
C ARG A 105 -9.25 -12.15 7.85
N ALA A 106 -10.50 -12.35 8.17
CA ALA A 106 -11.18 -11.60 9.22
C ALA A 106 -11.21 -12.44 10.49
N LYS A 107 -10.73 -11.87 11.60
CA LYS A 107 -10.90 -12.44 12.94
C LYS A 107 -11.93 -11.64 13.70
N PRO A 108 -12.85 -12.26 14.43
CA PRO A 108 -13.86 -11.53 15.20
C PRO A 108 -13.17 -10.68 16.27
N ASN A 109 -13.52 -9.39 16.33
CA ASN A 109 -13.11 -8.53 17.43
C ASN A 109 -14.02 -8.77 18.63
N PHE A 110 -13.60 -9.66 19.51
CA PHE A 110 -14.39 -10.06 20.68
C PHE A 110 -14.71 -8.91 21.64
N LYS A 111 -13.89 -7.86 21.66
CA LYS A 111 -14.13 -6.67 22.49
C LYS A 111 -15.32 -5.86 22.01
N VAL A 112 -15.54 -5.82 20.70
CA VAL A 112 -16.64 -5.08 20.06
C VAL A 112 -17.88 -5.96 19.91
N LEU A 113 -17.69 -7.19 19.42
CA LEU A 113 -18.80 -8.12 19.16
C LEU A 113 -19.37 -8.74 20.43
N GLY A 114 -18.55 -8.99 21.45
CA GLY A 114 -18.97 -9.62 22.70
C GLY A 114 -20.17 -8.93 23.36
N PRO A 115 -20.11 -7.62 23.67
CA PRO A 115 -21.20 -6.87 24.27
C PRO A 115 -22.46 -6.77 23.39
N ARG A 116 -22.27 -6.78 22.05
CA ARG A 116 -23.37 -6.57 21.07
C ARG A 116 -24.07 -7.86 20.68
N ARG A 117 -23.38 -9.00 20.68
CA ARG A 117 -23.87 -10.25 20.10
C ARG A 117 -23.84 -11.47 21.03
N GLY A 118 -23.22 -11.35 22.21
CA GLY A 118 -23.19 -12.41 23.23
C GLY A 118 -22.72 -13.77 22.69
N PRO A 119 -23.48 -14.87 22.93
CA PRO A 119 -23.09 -16.23 22.53
C PRO A 119 -22.90 -16.41 21.00
N ARG A 120 -23.59 -15.60 20.19
CA ARG A 120 -23.52 -15.67 18.70
C ARG A 120 -22.17 -15.29 18.12
N VAL A 121 -21.25 -14.71 18.90
CA VAL A 121 -19.88 -14.42 18.45
C VAL A 121 -19.14 -15.69 18.03
N LYS A 122 -19.47 -16.85 18.61
CA LYS A 122 -18.89 -18.15 18.22
C LYS A 122 -19.31 -18.56 16.80
N ASP A 123 -20.57 -18.30 16.44
CA ASP A 123 -21.09 -18.60 15.11
C ASP A 123 -20.43 -17.69 14.07
N VAL A 124 -20.23 -16.40 14.41
CA VAL A 124 -19.46 -15.46 13.57
C VAL A 124 -18.02 -15.95 13.36
N ALA A 125 -17.36 -16.39 14.42
CA ALA A 125 -16.00 -16.92 14.33
C ALA A 125 -15.91 -18.13 13.39
N ALA A 126 -16.84 -19.08 13.53
CA ALA A 126 -16.90 -20.27 12.70
C ALA A 126 -17.19 -19.96 11.22
N LEU A 127 -18.00 -18.94 10.93
CA LEU A 127 -18.27 -18.49 9.57
C LEU A 127 -17.05 -17.80 8.95
N LEU A 128 -16.37 -16.93 9.72
CA LEU A 128 -15.16 -16.26 9.26
C LEU A 128 -13.97 -17.20 9.08
N GLU A 129 -13.88 -18.30 9.86
CA GLU A 129 -12.86 -19.34 9.67
C GLU A 129 -13.05 -20.13 8.37
N ARG A 130 -14.29 -20.28 7.91
CA ARG A 130 -14.63 -20.97 6.66
C ARG A 130 -14.58 -20.07 5.43
N ASP A 131 -14.43 -18.76 5.65
CA ASP A 131 -14.34 -17.79 4.56
C ASP A 131 -13.11 -18.06 3.69
N ASP A 132 -13.31 -18.08 2.40
CA ASP A 132 -12.24 -18.22 1.40
C ASP A 132 -11.46 -16.92 1.18
N GLY A 133 -11.77 -15.86 1.93
CA GLY A 133 -11.19 -14.52 1.85
C GLY A 133 -12.12 -13.48 1.21
N THR A 134 -13.26 -13.90 0.66
CA THR A 134 -14.21 -13.00 -0.03
C THR A 134 -14.87 -12.03 0.95
N LEU A 135 -15.35 -12.53 2.09
CA LEU A 135 -15.98 -11.70 3.13
C LEU A 135 -14.94 -10.75 3.75
N ALA A 136 -13.74 -11.27 4.02
CA ALA A 136 -12.66 -10.49 4.58
C ALA A 136 -12.18 -9.39 3.62
N ALA A 137 -12.16 -9.64 2.31
CA ALA A 137 -11.82 -8.65 1.30
C ALA A 137 -12.88 -7.53 1.23
N ALA A 138 -14.17 -7.85 1.21
CA ALA A 138 -15.26 -6.86 1.24
C ALA A 138 -15.16 -5.95 2.47
N LEU A 139 -14.92 -6.54 3.66
CA LEU A 139 -14.72 -5.79 4.90
C LEU A 139 -13.46 -4.91 4.85
N ALA A 140 -12.39 -5.36 4.17
CA ALA A 140 -11.17 -4.58 3.98
C ALA A 140 -11.39 -3.36 3.07
N HIS A 141 -12.30 -3.46 2.11
CA HIS A 141 -12.74 -2.35 1.27
C HIS A 141 -13.75 -1.41 1.96
N GLY A 142 -14.11 -1.70 3.21
CA GLY A 142 -15.03 -0.87 3.98
C GLY A 142 -16.51 -1.22 3.78
N GLU A 143 -16.81 -2.29 3.05
CA GLU A 143 -18.18 -2.73 2.77
C GLU A 143 -18.72 -3.58 3.92
N PRO A 144 -19.95 -3.31 4.42
CA PRO A 144 -20.57 -4.19 5.40
C PRO A 144 -21.00 -5.51 4.74
N VAL A 145 -20.76 -6.61 5.42
CA VAL A 145 -21.08 -7.95 4.92
C VAL A 145 -22.23 -8.55 5.74
N THR A 146 -23.23 -9.07 5.05
CA THR A 146 -24.32 -9.81 5.68
C THR A 146 -23.97 -11.28 5.75
N LEU A 147 -23.85 -11.82 6.97
CA LEU A 147 -23.65 -13.24 7.19
C LEU A 147 -25.01 -13.95 7.27
N ASP A 148 -25.13 -15.01 6.49
CA ASP A 148 -26.28 -15.89 6.55
C ASP A 148 -26.13 -16.81 7.78
N THR A 149 -26.76 -16.43 8.88
CA THR A 149 -26.83 -17.26 10.08
C THR A 149 -28.14 -18.04 10.05
N SER A 150 -28.10 -19.29 10.49
CA SER A 150 -29.29 -20.19 10.57
C SER A 150 -30.40 -19.70 11.53
N GLY A 151 -30.50 -18.41 11.75
CA GLY A 151 -31.46 -17.74 12.63
C GLY A 151 -32.30 -16.66 11.93
N PRO A 152 -33.40 -16.21 12.54
CA PRO A 152 -34.35 -15.27 11.93
C PRO A 152 -33.76 -13.86 11.67
N ASP A 153 -32.59 -13.54 12.18
CA ASP A 153 -31.97 -12.22 12.04
C ASP A 153 -30.64 -12.34 11.25
N ALA A 154 -30.62 -11.78 10.06
CA ALA A 154 -29.40 -11.62 9.28
C ALA A 154 -28.35 -10.81 10.10
N LEU A 155 -27.12 -11.33 10.19
CA LEU A 155 -26.05 -10.69 10.92
C LEU A 155 -25.21 -9.82 9.97
N VAL A 156 -25.28 -8.51 10.15
CA VAL A 156 -24.45 -7.58 9.40
C VAL A 156 -23.15 -7.32 10.20
N LEU A 157 -22.01 -7.58 9.57
CA LEU A 157 -20.68 -7.22 10.08
C LEU A 157 -20.20 -5.95 9.40
N SER A 158 -19.68 -5.05 10.20
CA SER A 158 -18.98 -3.85 9.74
C SER A 158 -17.47 -4.04 9.91
N PRO A 159 -16.61 -3.27 9.18
CA PRO A 159 -15.16 -3.37 9.30
C PRO A 159 -14.61 -3.26 10.72
N GLY A 160 -15.27 -2.47 11.60
CA GLY A 160 -14.90 -2.34 13.01
C GLY A 160 -15.24 -3.54 13.90
N ASP A 161 -16.06 -4.48 13.43
CA ASP A 161 -16.45 -5.68 14.15
C ASP A 161 -15.43 -6.81 14.04
N VAL A 162 -14.44 -6.67 13.16
CA VAL A 162 -13.40 -7.67 12.86
C VAL A 162 -12.01 -7.07 12.90
N GLU A 163 -11.03 -7.89 13.20
CA GLU A 163 -9.62 -7.62 12.97
C GLU A 163 -9.25 -8.24 11.62
N LEU A 164 -8.88 -7.40 10.66
CA LEU A 164 -8.46 -7.82 9.33
C LEU A 164 -6.99 -8.16 9.36
N VAL A 165 -6.66 -9.40 9.02
CA VAL A 165 -5.30 -9.91 8.90
C VAL A 165 -5.08 -10.33 7.45
N GLN A 166 -4.03 -9.81 6.83
CA GLN A 166 -3.63 -10.27 5.52
C GLN A 166 -2.71 -11.48 5.68
N GLU A 167 -3.20 -12.67 5.29
CA GLU A 167 -2.36 -13.86 5.20
C GLU A 167 -1.55 -13.80 3.91
N THR A 168 -0.26 -13.69 4.08
CA THR A 168 0.68 -13.66 2.97
C THR A 168 0.96 -15.09 2.48
N ARG A 169 1.22 -15.21 1.19
CA ARG A 169 1.76 -16.44 0.60
C ARG A 169 3.10 -16.76 1.30
N ALA A 170 3.36 -18.03 1.57
CA ALA A 170 4.65 -18.45 2.14
C ALA A 170 5.82 -17.89 1.31
N GLY A 171 6.82 -17.32 1.96
CA GLY A 171 7.94 -16.64 1.30
C GLY A 171 7.66 -15.21 0.80
N TRP A 172 6.50 -14.65 1.12
CA TRP A 172 6.15 -13.28 0.73
C TRP A 172 5.88 -12.40 1.94
N GLY A 173 6.25 -11.13 1.84
CA GLY A 173 5.83 -10.07 2.75
C GLY A 173 4.86 -9.13 2.06
N VAL A 174 3.81 -8.68 2.74
CA VAL A 174 2.81 -7.76 2.17
C VAL A 174 2.57 -6.59 3.10
N ALA A 175 2.45 -5.42 2.52
CA ALA A 175 2.03 -4.21 3.22
C ALA A 175 1.06 -3.40 2.36
N GLY A 176 0.13 -2.73 3.01
CA GLY A 176 -0.85 -1.88 2.34
C GLY A 176 -1.18 -0.63 3.15
N GLY A 177 -1.64 0.41 2.45
CA GLY A 177 -2.09 1.67 3.03
C GLY A 177 -2.45 2.68 1.95
N GLY A 178 -3.46 3.53 2.20
CA GLY A 178 -3.85 4.59 1.26
C GLY A 178 -4.31 4.11 -0.12
N GLY A 179 -4.85 2.91 -0.22
CA GLY A 179 -5.25 2.31 -1.50
C GLY A 179 -4.09 1.64 -2.28
N VAL A 180 -2.86 1.78 -1.81
CA VAL A 180 -1.68 1.12 -2.38
C VAL A 180 -1.37 -0.15 -1.61
N ALA A 181 -0.99 -1.21 -2.30
CA ALA A 181 -0.52 -2.45 -1.69
C ALA A 181 0.71 -3.00 -2.43
N VAL A 182 1.62 -3.59 -1.66
CA VAL A 182 2.89 -4.13 -2.16
C VAL A 182 3.12 -5.50 -1.56
N ALA A 183 3.52 -6.45 -2.39
CA ALA A 183 4.03 -7.73 -1.96
C ALA A 183 5.48 -7.90 -2.44
N LEU A 184 6.36 -8.40 -1.57
CA LEU A 184 7.76 -8.70 -1.89
C LEU A 184 8.01 -10.20 -1.73
N ALA A 185 8.64 -10.83 -2.71
CA ALA A 185 9.20 -12.17 -2.58
C ALA A 185 10.44 -12.10 -1.69
N LEU A 186 10.39 -12.75 -0.52
CA LEU A 186 11.43 -12.65 0.51
C LEU A 186 12.53 -13.71 0.37
N GLU A 187 12.31 -14.70 -0.50
CA GLU A 187 13.24 -15.82 -0.81
C GLU A 187 13.72 -15.73 -2.26
#